data_01f73e51dbeb18db0bf532122394c564
#
_entry.id   01f73e51dbeb18db0bf532122394c564
#
_cell.length_a   1.000
_cell.length_b   1.000
_cell.length_c   1.000
_cell.angle_alpha   90.00
_cell.angle_beta   90.00
_cell.angle_gamma   90.00
#
_symmetry.space_group_name_H-M   'P 1'
#
loop_
_entity.id
_entity.type
_entity.pdbx_description
1 polymer ?
#
loop_
_entity_poly.entity_id
_entity_poly.type
_entity_poly.pdbx_seq_one_letter_code
_entity_poly.pdbx_strand_id
1 'polypeptide(L)'
;MTGENTSESLESQHYAAEQQTAASNKELKILVADESHEKYVDTILTTISEAAKVRGTGIAKRTHEYVATKMKEAKAVIALCGDEFAGFSYIETWGNKQYVTTSGLIVHPNFRHMGVAKKIKDMTFTLARTRWPHAKIFSLTSGAAVMTMNTQLGYQPVTFADLTDDEAFWRGCEGCINVDVLHRTDRKYCICTAMLYDPEEHLPAKIPQDVLDRIKMIEKHDETDETKK
;
A
#
# COMPACT_ATOMS: atom_id res chain seq x y z
N MET A 1 -52.01 16.36 -18.30
CA MET A 1 -50.83 15.58 -18.65
C MET A 1 -49.66 16.13 -17.86
N THR A 2 -49.45 15.67 -16.64
CA THR A 2 -48.25 15.91 -15.80
C THR A 2 -48.38 15.06 -14.54
N GLY A 3 -47.87 13.85 -14.52
CA GLY A 3 -47.98 13.00 -13.32
C GLY A 3 -47.08 11.75 -13.28
N GLU A 4 -46.19 11.55 -14.27
CA GLU A 4 -45.44 10.28 -14.36
C GLU A 4 -43.92 10.41 -14.05
N ASN A 5 -43.39 11.61 -13.78
CA ASN A 5 -41.96 11.82 -13.67
C ASN A 5 -41.42 11.89 -12.24
N THR A 6 -42.26 11.71 -11.21
CA THR A 6 -41.86 11.81 -9.79
C THR A 6 -41.67 10.46 -9.11
N SER A 7 -42.27 9.38 -9.60
CA SER A 7 -42.12 8.05 -8.98
C SER A 7 -40.80 7.36 -9.34
N GLU A 8 -40.32 7.46 -10.57
CA GLU A 8 -39.05 6.86 -11.01
C GLU A 8 -37.83 7.51 -10.33
N SER A 9 -37.90 8.80 -9.99
CA SER A 9 -36.80 9.47 -9.28
C SER A 9 -36.70 9.08 -7.79
N LEU A 10 -37.83 8.75 -7.16
CA LEU A 10 -37.89 8.31 -5.77
C LEU A 10 -37.46 6.85 -5.62
N GLU A 11 -37.83 5.98 -6.56
CA GLU A 11 -37.36 4.58 -6.56
C GLU A 11 -35.86 4.45 -6.80
N SER A 12 -35.29 5.26 -7.72
CA SER A 12 -33.85 5.27 -7.95
C SER A 12 -33.06 5.83 -6.75
N GLN A 13 -33.60 6.82 -6.04
CA GLN A 13 -33.02 7.33 -4.81
C GLN A 13 -33.15 6.32 -3.64
N HIS A 14 -34.25 5.61 -3.55
CA HIS A 14 -34.43 4.54 -2.55
C HIS A 14 -33.50 3.36 -2.81
N TYR A 15 -33.33 2.93 -4.06
CA TYR A 15 -32.43 1.86 -4.46
C TYR A 15 -30.95 2.22 -4.22
N ALA A 16 -30.58 3.48 -4.45
CA ALA A 16 -29.25 3.99 -4.15
C ALA A 16 -28.99 4.08 -2.63
N ALA A 17 -30.01 4.45 -1.84
CA ALA A 17 -29.95 4.50 -0.38
C ALA A 17 -29.88 3.09 0.24
N GLU A 18 -30.60 2.12 -0.31
CA GLU A 18 -30.54 0.72 0.13
C GLU A 18 -29.20 0.07 -0.20
N GLN A 19 -28.58 0.37 -1.35
CA GLN A 19 -27.24 -0.09 -1.68
C GLN A 19 -26.19 0.55 -0.77
N GLN A 20 -26.34 1.83 -0.41
CA GLN A 20 -25.46 2.50 0.56
C GLN A 20 -25.62 1.95 1.99
N THR A 21 -26.83 1.59 2.41
CA THR A 21 -27.08 0.96 3.72
C THR A 21 -26.62 -0.49 3.77
N ALA A 22 -26.72 -1.25 2.68
CA ALA A 22 -26.18 -2.61 2.59
C ALA A 22 -24.63 -2.63 2.60
N ALA A 23 -23.97 -1.62 2.02
CA ALA A 23 -22.53 -1.43 2.10
C ALA A 23 -22.09 -1.00 3.52
N SER A 24 -22.95 -0.30 4.27
CA SER A 24 -22.69 0.20 5.63
C SER A 24 -22.56 -0.91 6.68
N ASN A 25 -22.99 -2.14 6.38
CA ASN A 25 -22.96 -3.25 7.35
C ASN A 25 -21.82 -4.26 7.11
N LYS A 26 -20.97 -4.04 6.10
CA LYS A 26 -19.81 -4.91 5.85
C LYS A 26 -18.61 -4.42 6.66
N GLU A 27 -18.06 -5.29 7.49
CA GLU A 27 -16.87 -4.98 8.28
C GLU A 27 -15.64 -4.72 7.39
N LEU A 28 -14.95 -3.59 7.61
CA LEU A 28 -13.68 -3.28 6.99
C LEU A 28 -12.55 -4.02 7.72
N LYS A 29 -11.91 -4.98 7.05
CA LYS A 29 -10.77 -5.74 7.54
C LYS A 29 -9.47 -5.27 6.91
N ILE A 30 -8.45 -5.05 7.71
CA ILE A 30 -7.08 -4.73 7.28
C ILE A 30 -6.20 -5.86 7.78
N LEU A 31 -5.51 -6.54 6.88
CA LEU A 31 -4.71 -7.72 7.26
C LEU A 31 -3.47 -7.87 6.38
N VAL A 32 -2.49 -8.62 6.87
CA VAL A 32 -1.38 -9.07 6.05
C VAL A 32 -1.93 -10.05 5.04
N ALA A 33 -1.69 -9.76 3.76
CA ALA A 33 -2.17 -10.57 2.66
C ALA A 33 -1.37 -11.87 2.55
N ASP A 34 -2.02 -12.92 2.08
CA ASP A 34 -1.46 -14.21 1.74
C ASP A 34 -1.92 -14.65 0.33
N GLU A 35 -1.55 -15.85 -0.07
CA GLU A 35 -1.85 -16.44 -1.37
C GLU A 35 -3.36 -16.49 -1.69
N SER A 36 -4.24 -16.65 -0.68
CA SER A 36 -5.69 -16.67 -0.88
C SER A 36 -6.26 -15.36 -1.43
N HIS A 37 -5.46 -14.27 -1.36
CA HIS A 37 -5.81 -12.94 -1.84
C HIS A 37 -5.36 -12.68 -3.30
N GLU A 38 -4.72 -13.63 -3.97
CA GLU A 38 -4.24 -13.49 -5.35
C GLU A 38 -5.37 -13.13 -6.32
N LYS A 39 -6.58 -13.57 -6.06
CA LYS A 39 -7.79 -13.21 -6.82
C LYS A 39 -8.05 -11.70 -6.94
N TYR A 40 -7.46 -10.87 -6.09
CA TYR A 40 -7.60 -9.42 -6.12
C TYR A 40 -6.51 -8.70 -6.93
N VAL A 41 -5.49 -9.41 -7.41
CA VAL A 41 -4.31 -8.80 -8.05
C VAL A 41 -4.70 -7.95 -9.25
N ASP A 42 -5.57 -8.42 -10.12
CA ASP A 42 -5.99 -7.66 -11.30
C ASP A 42 -6.75 -6.39 -10.93
N THR A 43 -7.59 -6.43 -9.89
CA THR A 43 -8.28 -5.26 -9.35
C THR A 43 -7.28 -4.26 -8.75
N ILE A 44 -6.25 -4.73 -8.06
CA ILE A 44 -5.17 -3.90 -7.51
C ILE A 44 -4.42 -3.19 -8.64
N LEU A 45 -4.01 -3.92 -9.67
CA LEU A 45 -3.27 -3.38 -10.82
C LEU A 45 -4.08 -2.34 -11.59
N THR A 46 -5.36 -2.62 -11.82
CA THR A 46 -6.29 -1.69 -12.46
C THR A 46 -6.42 -0.41 -11.63
N THR A 47 -6.65 -0.54 -10.32
CA THR A 47 -6.79 0.61 -9.41
C THR A 47 -5.52 1.46 -9.37
N ILE A 48 -4.33 0.83 -9.37
CA ILE A 48 -3.03 1.53 -9.44
C ILE A 48 -2.90 2.29 -10.76
N SER A 49 -3.22 1.64 -11.89
CA SER A 49 -3.10 2.23 -13.23
C SER A 49 -4.02 3.44 -13.40
N GLU A 50 -5.26 3.34 -12.96
CA GLU A 50 -6.23 4.44 -13.01
C GLU A 50 -5.82 5.61 -12.14
N ALA A 51 -5.35 5.34 -10.92
CA ALA A 51 -4.86 6.38 -10.03
C ALA A 51 -3.62 7.10 -10.59
N ALA A 52 -2.75 6.41 -11.31
CA ALA A 52 -1.59 7.00 -11.98
C ALA A 52 -2.02 7.99 -13.07
N LYS A 53 -3.00 7.61 -13.90
CA LYS A 53 -3.54 8.48 -14.96
C LYS A 53 -4.10 9.79 -14.41
N VAL A 54 -4.89 9.70 -13.32
CA VAL A 54 -5.53 10.89 -12.70
C VAL A 54 -4.50 11.84 -12.09
N ARG A 55 -3.42 11.30 -11.50
CA ARG A 55 -2.41 12.13 -10.82
C ARG A 55 -1.38 12.73 -11.76
N GLY A 56 -1.24 12.22 -12.99
CA GLY A 56 -0.16 12.62 -13.89
C GLY A 56 1.25 12.35 -13.32
N THR A 57 1.34 11.50 -12.29
CA THR A 57 2.61 11.11 -11.65
C THR A 57 2.95 9.69 -12.04
N GLY A 58 4.23 9.44 -12.30
CA GLY A 58 4.70 8.09 -12.60
C GLY A 58 4.53 7.19 -11.38
N ILE A 59 3.60 6.27 -11.45
CA ILE A 59 3.59 5.11 -10.56
C ILE A 59 4.30 4.00 -11.32
N ALA A 60 5.34 3.42 -10.73
CA ALA A 60 6.05 2.33 -11.36
C ALA A 60 5.07 1.18 -11.67
N LYS A 61 5.13 0.67 -12.89
CA LYS A 61 4.29 -0.46 -13.32
C LYS A 61 4.62 -1.69 -12.49
N ARG A 62 3.61 -2.47 -12.17
CA ARG A 62 3.74 -3.75 -11.45
C ARG A 62 3.18 -4.85 -12.33
N THR A 63 3.77 -6.04 -12.26
CA THR A 63 3.23 -7.24 -12.91
C THR A 63 2.32 -7.99 -11.94
N HIS A 64 1.45 -8.85 -12.46
CA HIS A 64 0.62 -9.75 -11.67
C HIS A 64 1.48 -10.60 -10.73
N GLU A 65 2.48 -11.25 -11.26
CA GLU A 65 3.42 -12.09 -10.53
C GLU A 65 4.12 -11.33 -9.39
N TYR A 66 4.56 -10.09 -9.63
CA TYR A 66 5.20 -9.27 -8.59
C TYR A 66 4.27 -9.02 -7.41
N VAL A 67 2.99 -8.66 -7.66
CA VAL A 67 2.02 -8.40 -6.59
C VAL A 67 1.65 -9.68 -5.86
N ALA A 68 1.40 -10.78 -6.58
CA ALA A 68 1.13 -12.10 -6.01
C ALA A 68 2.28 -12.57 -5.10
N THR A 69 3.53 -12.42 -5.55
CA THR A 69 4.72 -12.75 -4.75
C THR A 69 4.77 -11.95 -3.44
N LYS A 70 4.40 -10.64 -3.44
CA LYS A 70 4.35 -9.85 -2.20
C LYS A 70 3.31 -10.38 -1.21
N MET A 71 2.20 -10.90 -1.68
CA MET A 71 1.19 -11.55 -0.83
C MET A 71 1.72 -12.88 -0.27
N LYS A 72 2.24 -13.74 -1.12
CA LYS A 72 2.82 -15.03 -0.75
C LYS A 72 3.95 -14.91 0.28
N GLU A 73 4.82 -13.91 0.13
CA GLU A 73 5.93 -13.65 1.05
C GLU A 73 5.52 -12.89 2.34
N ALA A 74 4.24 -12.71 2.65
CA ALA A 74 3.75 -11.88 3.76
C ALA A 74 4.34 -10.45 3.76
N LYS A 75 4.55 -9.87 2.58
CA LYS A 75 5.08 -8.51 2.38
C LYS A 75 4.01 -7.51 1.94
N ALA A 76 2.75 -7.92 1.91
CA ALA A 76 1.64 -7.09 1.49
C ALA A 76 0.57 -6.94 2.56
N VAL A 77 -0.14 -5.82 2.51
CA VAL A 77 -1.32 -5.52 3.32
C VAL A 77 -2.49 -5.27 2.39
N ILE A 78 -3.61 -5.93 2.68
CA ILE A 78 -4.86 -5.77 1.93
C ILE A 78 -5.97 -5.27 2.86
N ALA A 79 -6.81 -4.40 2.33
CA ALA A 79 -8.04 -3.96 2.96
C ALA A 79 -9.24 -4.54 2.19
N LEU A 80 -10.14 -5.18 2.90
CA LEU A 80 -11.36 -5.77 2.38
C LEU A 80 -12.58 -5.25 3.15
N CYS A 81 -13.66 -4.96 2.44
CA CYS A 81 -14.97 -4.66 3.02
C CYS A 81 -15.92 -5.81 2.65
N GLY A 82 -16.12 -6.76 3.57
CA GLY A 82 -16.61 -8.09 3.20
C GLY A 82 -15.64 -8.75 2.22
N ASP A 83 -16.12 -9.12 1.03
CA ASP A 83 -15.30 -9.68 -0.06
C ASP A 83 -14.87 -8.65 -1.11
N GLU A 84 -15.16 -7.37 -0.90
CA GLU A 84 -14.81 -6.31 -1.84
C GLU A 84 -13.41 -5.75 -1.53
N PHE A 85 -12.61 -5.58 -2.58
CA PHE A 85 -11.30 -4.94 -2.47
C PHE A 85 -11.45 -3.46 -2.11
N ALA A 86 -10.90 -3.06 -0.98
CA ALA A 86 -10.93 -1.68 -0.51
C ALA A 86 -9.58 -0.97 -0.65
N GLY A 87 -8.45 -1.69 -0.57
CA GLY A 87 -7.15 -1.07 -0.74
C GLY A 87 -5.98 -2.02 -0.51
N PHE A 88 -4.76 -1.55 -0.83
CA PHE A 88 -3.54 -2.36 -0.83
C PHE A 88 -2.31 -1.50 -0.54
N SER A 89 -1.28 -2.12 0.00
CA SER A 89 0.09 -1.60 0.11
C SER A 89 1.05 -2.78 0.29
N TYR A 90 2.34 -2.58 0.04
CA TYR A 90 3.34 -3.61 0.25
C TYR A 90 4.66 -3.01 0.72
N ILE A 91 5.54 -3.88 1.20
CA ILE A 91 6.89 -3.56 1.62
C ILE A 91 7.92 -4.30 0.76
N GLU A 92 9.10 -3.70 0.62
CA GLU A 92 10.25 -4.31 -0.04
C GLU A 92 11.53 -3.98 0.70
N THR A 93 12.50 -4.87 0.66
CA THR A 93 13.79 -4.71 1.34
C THR A 93 14.92 -4.41 0.38
N TRP A 94 15.87 -3.59 0.80
CA TRP A 94 17.00 -3.12 0.02
C TRP A 94 18.29 -3.12 0.88
N GLY A 95 19.43 -3.07 0.22
CA GLY A 95 20.72 -2.97 0.93
C GLY A 95 20.91 -4.07 1.96
N ASN A 96 20.73 -5.34 1.56
CA ASN A 96 20.79 -6.48 2.46
C ASN A 96 19.90 -6.35 3.71
N LYS A 97 18.65 -5.91 3.51
CA LYS A 97 17.62 -5.70 4.55
C LYS A 97 17.93 -4.57 5.55
N GLN A 98 18.88 -3.68 5.24
CA GLN A 98 19.11 -2.48 6.03
C GLN A 98 18.03 -1.41 5.84
N TYR A 99 17.34 -1.46 4.71
CA TYR A 99 16.27 -0.55 4.35
C TYR A 99 15.00 -1.29 3.95
N VAL A 100 13.86 -0.71 4.31
CA VAL A 100 12.53 -1.19 3.89
C VAL A 100 11.78 -0.03 3.25
N THR A 101 11.22 -0.23 2.06
CA THR A 101 10.24 0.70 1.49
C THR A 101 8.82 0.30 1.83
N THR A 102 7.97 1.29 2.11
CA THR A 102 6.51 1.12 2.08
C THR A 102 5.99 1.70 0.77
N SER A 103 5.39 0.88 -0.06
CA SER A 103 5.07 1.18 -1.46
C SER A 103 3.65 0.78 -1.84
N GLY A 104 3.17 1.32 -2.96
CA GLY A 104 1.93 0.88 -3.59
C GLY A 104 0.66 1.18 -2.80
N LEU A 105 0.68 2.16 -1.89
CA LEU A 105 -0.52 2.55 -1.14
C LEU A 105 -1.61 3.04 -2.09
N ILE A 106 -2.66 2.26 -2.20
CA ILE A 106 -3.83 2.54 -3.03
C ILE A 106 -5.13 2.23 -2.30
N VAL A 107 -6.15 3.04 -2.53
CA VAL A 107 -7.52 2.82 -2.04
C VAL A 107 -8.47 2.86 -3.22
N HIS A 108 -9.29 1.84 -3.32
CA HIS A 108 -10.33 1.76 -4.35
C HIS A 108 -11.27 2.98 -4.24
N PRO A 109 -11.71 3.58 -5.36
CA PRO A 109 -12.50 4.80 -5.34
C PRO A 109 -13.70 4.78 -4.38
N ASN A 110 -14.43 3.68 -4.32
CA ASN A 110 -15.63 3.51 -3.48
C ASN A 110 -15.35 3.58 -1.97
N PHE A 111 -14.09 3.40 -1.54
CA PHE A 111 -13.70 3.37 -0.12
C PHE A 111 -12.80 4.55 0.28
N ARG A 112 -12.67 5.56 -0.61
CA ARG A 112 -11.92 6.78 -0.29
C ARG A 112 -12.67 7.61 0.76
N HIS A 113 -11.93 8.46 1.47
CA HIS A 113 -12.44 9.34 2.55
C HIS A 113 -13.01 8.61 3.78
N MET A 114 -12.86 7.27 3.86
CA MET A 114 -13.30 6.44 4.98
C MET A 114 -12.15 6.06 5.93
N GLY A 115 -11.00 6.71 5.83
CA GLY A 115 -9.82 6.43 6.67
C GLY A 115 -9.07 5.14 6.30
N VAL A 116 -9.44 4.45 5.22
CA VAL A 116 -8.84 3.18 4.77
C VAL A 116 -7.33 3.33 4.52
N ALA A 117 -6.92 4.40 3.83
CA ALA A 117 -5.50 4.66 3.54
C ALA A 117 -4.64 4.71 4.81
N LYS A 118 -5.13 5.38 5.86
CA LYS A 118 -4.42 5.48 7.14
C LYS A 118 -4.28 4.10 7.80
N LYS A 119 -5.35 3.32 7.86
CA LYS A 119 -5.32 1.97 8.45
C LYS A 119 -4.37 1.03 7.70
N ILE A 120 -4.36 1.07 6.36
CA ILE A 120 -3.41 0.31 5.54
C ILE A 120 -1.98 0.78 5.84
N LYS A 121 -1.75 2.08 5.90
CA LYS A 121 -0.42 2.64 6.15
C LYS A 121 0.10 2.25 7.54
N ASP A 122 -0.73 2.34 8.57
CA ASP A 122 -0.41 1.93 9.93
C ASP A 122 -0.03 0.42 9.96
N MET A 123 -0.83 -0.44 9.33
CA MET A 123 -0.55 -1.88 9.25
C MET A 123 0.72 -2.18 8.44
N THR A 124 0.93 -1.50 7.30
CA THR A 124 2.13 -1.69 6.47
C THR A 124 3.41 -1.28 7.22
N PHE A 125 3.34 -0.18 7.98
CA PHE A 125 4.42 0.25 8.86
C PHE A 125 4.68 -0.77 9.97
N THR A 126 3.63 -1.24 10.65
CA THR A 126 3.72 -2.28 11.67
C THR A 126 4.36 -3.55 11.10
N LEU A 127 3.93 -4.00 9.91
CA LEU A 127 4.51 -5.15 9.22
C LEU A 127 6.02 -4.98 8.97
N ALA A 128 6.45 -3.81 8.48
CA ALA A 128 7.87 -3.52 8.27
C ALA A 128 8.67 -3.56 9.58
N ARG A 129 8.15 -2.94 10.64
CA ARG A 129 8.79 -2.93 11.98
C ARG A 129 8.85 -4.31 12.63
N THR A 130 7.86 -5.16 12.34
CA THR A 130 7.81 -6.53 12.86
C THR A 130 8.86 -7.41 12.20
N ARG A 131 8.96 -7.35 10.88
CA ARG A 131 9.85 -8.24 10.12
C ARG A 131 11.31 -7.80 10.15
N TRP A 132 11.56 -6.50 10.17
CA TRP A 132 12.92 -5.91 10.17
C TRP A 132 13.02 -4.78 11.19
N PRO A 133 13.10 -5.11 12.49
CA PRO A 133 13.00 -4.12 13.57
C PRO A 133 14.15 -3.10 13.58
N HIS A 134 15.29 -3.42 12.98
CA HIS A 134 16.46 -2.54 12.91
C HIS A 134 16.63 -1.85 11.55
N ALA A 135 15.79 -2.18 10.56
CA ALA A 135 15.90 -1.56 9.25
C ALA A 135 15.30 -0.14 9.26
N LYS A 136 15.95 0.78 8.56
CA LYS A 136 15.40 2.09 8.25
C LYS A 136 14.23 1.93 7.28
N ILE A 137 13.12 2.62 7.54
CA ILE A 137 11.93 2.50 6.69
C ILE A 137 11.75 3.81 5.93
N PHE A 138 11.66 3.75 4.60
CA PHE A 138 11.47 4.95 3.80
C PHE A 138 10.31 4.86 2.81
N SER A 139 9.88 6.00 2.35
CA SER A 139 8.79 6.15 1.39
C SER A 139 9.08 7.33 0.46
N LEU A 140 8.88 7.15 -0.84
CA LEU A 140 8.89 8.22 -1.83
C LEU A 140 7.47 8.60 -2.18
N THR A 141 7.11 9.85 -2.03
CA THR A 141 5.75 10.31 -2.32
C THR A 141 5.71 11.74 -2.85
N SER A 142 4.77 12.00 -3.76
CA SER A 142 4.39 13.36 -4.20
C SER A 142 3.06 13.81 -3.58
N GLY A 143 2.44 12.98 -2.74
CA GLY A 143 1.10 13.23 -2.18
C GLY A 143 1.15 13.79 -0.76
N ALA A 144 0.61 14.99 -0.53
CA ALA A 144 0.56 15.63 0.79
C ALA A 144 -0.11 14.75 1.87
N ALA A 145 -1.18 14.05 1.51
CA ALA A 145 -1.86 13.14 2.45
C ALA A 145 -0.94 11.98 2.91
N VAL A 146 -0.09 11.45 2.02
CA VAL A 146 0.87 10.41 2.38
C VAL A 146 2.00 10.98 3.23
N MET A 147 2.47 12.21 2.93
CA MET A 147 3.46 12.89 3.78
C MET A 147 2.92 13.07 5.20
N THR A 148 1.67 13.54 5.36
CA THR A 148 1.03 13.69 6.67
C THR A 148 0.98 12.36 7.43
N MET A 149 0.55 11.27 6.79
CA MET A 149 0.51 9.95 7.43
C MET A 149 1.91 9.46 7.82
N ASN A 150 2.91 9.68 6.97
CA ASN A 150 4.30 9.34 7.27
C ASN A 150 4.82 10.11 8.49
N THR A 151 4.59 11.44 8.54
CA THR A 151 4.99 12.27 9.69
C THR A 151 4.34 11.79 10.99
N GLN A 152 3.06 11.41 10.96
CA GLN A 152 2.36 10.85 12.12
C GLN A 152 2.96 9.52 12.62
N LEU A 153 3.62 8.76 11.72
CA LEU A 153 4.33 7.52 12.05
C LEU A 153 5.79 7.75 12.45
N GLY A 154 6.25 9.01 12.49
CA GLY A 154 7.61 9.36 12.89
C GLY A 154 8.62 9.45 11.74
N TYR A 155 8.20 9.36 10.49
CA TYR A 155 9.09 9.63 9.37
C TYR A 155 9.46 11.12 9.32
N GLN A 156 10.71 11.40 8.98
CA GLN A 156 11.23 12.74 8.72
C GLN A 156 11.53 12.92 7.23
N PRO A 157 11.30 14.11 6.65
CA PRO A 157 11.79 14.42 5.31
C PRO A 157 13.33 14.36 5.30
N VAL A 158 13.88 13.70 4.27
CA VAL A 158 15.32 13.53 4.08
C VAL A 158 15.70 13.82 2.63
N THR A 159 16.99 13.92 2.35
CA THR A 159 17.48 13.97 0.98
C THR A 159 17.49 12.57 0.36
N PHE A 160 17.52 12.49 -0.95
CA PHE A 160 17.63 11.19 -1.64
C PHE A 160 18.98 10.52 -1.38
N ALA A 161 20.02 11.28 -0.99
CA ALA A 161 21.31 10.77 -0.61
C ALA A 161 21.32 10.01 0.73
N ASP A 162 20.29 10.20 1.57
CA ASP A 162 20.13 9.50 2.85
C ASP A 162 19.42 8.14 2.69
N LEU A 163 19.01 7.80 1.46
CA LEU A 163 18.36 6.55 1.16
C LEU A 163 19.38 5.46 0.81
N THR A 164 18.87 4.28 0.45
CA THR A 164 19.71 3.16 0.02
C THR A 164 20.45 3.48 -1.30
N ASP A 165 21.66 2.99 -1.42
CA ASP A 165 22.45 2.97 -2.67
C ASP A 165 22.19 1.71 -3.52
N ASP A 166 21.26 0.84 -3.11
CA ASP A 166 20.90 -0.38 -3.83
C ASP A 166 20.35 -0.07 -5.23
N GLU A 167 21.10 -0.46 -6.25
CA GLU A 167 20.73 -0.24 -7.65
C GLU A 167 19.39 -0.89 -8.03
N ALA A 168 18.98 -1.97 -7.36
CA ALA A 168 17.70 -2.60 -7.61
C ALA A 168 16.53 -1.70 -7.21
N PHE A 169 16.69 -0.90 -6.14
CA PHE A 169 15.71 0.12 -5.77
C PHE A 169 15.61 1.20 -6.86
N TRP A 170 16.74 1.75 -7.30
CA TRP A 170 16.78 2.86 -8.27
C TRP A 170 16.25 2.46 -9.64
N ARG A 171 16.45 1.19 -10.07
CA ARG A 171 15.80 0.67 -11.29
C ARG A 171 14.27 0.77 -11.26
N GLY A 172 13.66 0.76 -10.07
CA GLY A 172 12.22 0.98 -9.92
C GLY A 172 11.75 2.38 -10.34
N CYS A 173 12.65 3.35 -10.38
CA CYS A 173 12.37 4.72 -10.84
C CYS A 173 12.49 4.90 -12.37
N GLU A 174 13.15 3.98 -13.08
CA GLU A 174 13.38 4.09 -14.54
C GLU A 174 12.09 4.15 -15.36
N GLY A 175 11.01 3.56 -14.87
CA GLY A 175 9.69 3.65 -15.50
C GLY A 175 8.87 4.89 -15.12
N CYS A 176 9.45 5.83 -14.38
CA CYS A 176 8.76 7.03 -13.93
C CYS A 176 8.84 8.15 -14.98
N ILE A 177 7.73 8.87 -15.18
CA ILE A 177 7.68 10.03 -16.09
C ILE A 177 8.68 11.15 -15.70
N ASN A 178 9.11 11.20 -14.43
CA ASN A 178 10.02 12.20 -13.89
C ASN A 178 11.45 11.66 -13.70
N VAL A 179 11.83 10.58 -14.36
CA VAL A 179 13.14 9.96 -14.22
C VAL A 179 14.29 10.89 -14.68
N ASP A 180 14.02 11.78 -15.62
CA ASP A 180 14.96 12.80 -16.08
C ASP A 180 15.45 13.71 -14.96
N VAL A 181 14.57 14.08 -14.01
CA VAL A 181 14.94 14.88 -12.83
C VAL A 181 15.93 14.11 -11.96
N LEU A 182 15.70 12.82 -11.77
CA LEU A 182 16.58 11.95 -10.97
C LEU A 182 17.96 11.81 -11.63
N HIS A 183 17.99 11.56 -12.95
CA HIS A 183 19.25 11.39 -13.70
C HIS A 183 20.09 12.67 -13.73
N ARG A 184 19.49 13.82 -14.09
CA ARG A 184 20.24 15.09 -14.18
C ARG A 184 20.74 15.62 -12.84
N THR A 185 20.21 15.11 -11.72
CA THR A 185 20.63 15.47 -10.36
C THR A 185 21.50 14.41 -9.70
N ASP A 186 21.94 13.42 -10.45
CA ASP A 186 22.74 12.31 -9.94
C ASP A 186 22.10 11.66 -8.72
N ARG A 187 20.80 11.39 -8.79
CA ARG A 187 19.95 10.81 -7.74
C ARG A 187 19.86 11.63 -6.44
N LYS A 188 20.23 12.91 -6.47
CA LYS A 188 20.19 13.74 -5.25
C LYS A 188 18.81 14.37 -5.01
N TYR A 189 18.02 14.57 -6.08
CA TYR A 189 16.71 15.21 -6.03
C TYR A 189 15.73 14.58 -7.01
N CYS A 190 14.44 14.63 -6.65
CA CYS A 190 13.33 14.28 -7.53
C CYS A 190 12.08 15.11 -7.12
N ILE A 191 10.99 15.00 -7.89
CA ILE A 191 9.68 15.59 -7.57
C ILE A 191 9.05 14.92 -6.33
N CYS A 192 9.36 13.64 -6.10
CA CYS A 192 8.94 12.97 -4.87
C CYS A 192 9.69 13.54 -3.66
N THR A 193 8.99 13.59 -2.52
CA THR A 193 9.62 13.80 -1.22
C THR A 193 10.07 12.45 -0.67
N ALA A 194 11.34 12.33 -0.32
CA ALA A 194 11.87 11.21 0.44
C ALA A 194 11.54 11.42 1.92
N MET A 195 11.01 10.38 2.55
CA MET A 195 10.71 10.39 3.99
C MET A 195 11.27 9.12 4.62
N LEU A 196 12.04 9.26 5.69
CA LEU A 196 12.76 8.19 6.36
C LEU A 196 12.32 8.09 7.82
N TYR A 197 12.10 6.88 8.28
CA TYR A 197 11.97 6.51 9.69
C TYR A 197 13.23 5.73 10.10
N ASP A 198 13.98 6.27 11.06
CA ASP A 198 15.12 5.59 11.65
C ASP A 198 14.70 4.93 12.97
N PRO A 199 14.75 3.59 13.10
CA PRO A 199 14.35 2.93 14.34
C PRO A 199 15.23 3.27 15.53
N GLU A 200 16.46 3.72 15.33
CA GLU A 200 17.36 4.10 16.41
C GLU A 200 16.97 5.41 17.10
N GLU A 201 16.21 6.25 16.41
CA GLU A 201 15.67 7.52 16.93
C GLU A 201 14.36 7.35 17.69
N HIS A 202 13.85 6.13 17.82
CA HIS A 202 12.52 5.85 18.39
C HIS A 202 12.57 4.74 19.43
N LEU A 203 11.60 4.77 20.35
CA LEU A 203 11.39 3.66 21.30
C LEU A 203 11.05 2.36 20.57
N PRO A 204 11.43 1.19 21.13
CA PRO A 204 11.05 -0.11 20.56
C PRO A 204 9.56 -0.19 20.26
N ALA A 205 9.22 -0.68 19.08
CA ALA A 205 7.82 -0.81 18.66
C ALA A 205 7.11 -1.87 19.52
N LYS A 206 5.90 -1.55 20.01
CA LYS A 206 4.97 -2.54 20.53
C LYS A 206 4.25 -3.18 19.36
N ILE A 207 4.58 -4.42 19.06
CA ILE A 207 4.00 -5.14 17.92
C ILE A 207 2.79 -5.93 18.40
N PRO A 208 1.60 -5.77 17.78
CA PRO A 208 0.42 -6.54 18.11
C PRO A 208 0.65 -8.04 17.86
N GLN A 209 0.18 -8.88 18.80
CA GLN A 209 0.40 -10.32 18.74
C GLN A 209 -0.27 -10.98 17.53
N ASP A 210 -1.45 -10.50 17.16
CA ASP A 210 -2.19 -10.96 15.98
C ASP A 210 -1.42 -10.77 14.67
N VAL A 211 -0.66 -9.68 14.55
CA VAL A 211 0.23 -9.44 13.38
C VAL A 211 1.38 -10.44 13.36
N LEU A 212 2.01 -10.70 14.52
CA LEU A 212 3.07 -11.71 14.64
C LEU A 212 2.57 -13.11 14.28
N ASP A 213 1.42 -13.49 14.79
CA ASP A 213 0.83 -14.80 14.56
C ASP A 213 0.44 -14.98 13.09
N ARG A 214 -0.07 -13.91 12.46
CA ARG A 214 -0.40 -13.91 11.05
C ARG A 214 0.82 -14.12 10.15
N ILE A 215 1.93 -13.41 10.42
CA ILE A 215 3.18 -13.56 9.69
C ILE A 215 3.70 -14.99 9.81
N LYS A 216 3.75 -15.55 11.04
CA LYS A 216 4.21 -16.92 11.28
C LYS A 216 3.36 -17.98 10.56
N MET A 217 2.04 -17.75 10.48
CA MET A 217 1.16 -18.65 9.71
C MET A 217 1.53 -18.67 8.23
N ILE A 218 1.75 -17.52 7.63
CA ILE A 218 2.06 -17.41 6.21
C ILE A 218 3.43 -18.06 5.93
N GLU A 219 4.45 -17.75 6.74
CA GLU A 219 5.81 -18.31 6.58
C GLU A 219 5.86 -19.84 6.73
N LYS A 220 5.05 -20.43 7.61
CA LYS A 220 4.96 -21.89 7.75
C LYS A 220 4.32 -22.59 6.56
N HIS A 221 3.38 -21.94 5.87
CA HIS A 221 2.79 -22.52 4.66
C HIS A 221 3.81 -22.62 3.53
N ASP A 222 4.70 -21.64 3.38
CA ASP A 222 5.76 -21.66 2.37
C ASP A 222 6.77 -22.81 2.59
N GLU A 223 7.18 -23.07 3.85
CA GLU A 223 8.12 -24.14 4.17
C GLU A 223 7.55 -25.55 3.88
N THR A 224 6.23 -25.73 4.01
CA THR A 224 5.58 -27.04 3.76
C THR A 224 5.38 -27.34 2.29
N ASP A 225 5.33 -26.33 1.42
CA ASP A 225 5.20 -26.51 -0.03
C ASP A 225 6.55 -26.75 -0.72
N GLU A 226 7.65 -26.20 -0.20
CA GLU A 226 8.99 -26.47 -0.72
C GLU A 226 9.48 -27.89 -0.44
N THR A 227 8.99 -28.54 0.62
CA THR A 227 9.33 -29.95 0.97
C THR A 227 8.53 -30.98 0.17
N LYS A 228 7.54 -30.57 -0.65
CA LYS A 228 6.72 -31.46 -1.48
C LYS A 228 7.10 -31.45 -2.97
N LYS A 229 8.14 -30.72 -3.35
CA LYS A 229 8.72 -30.72 -4.70
C LYS A 229 10.03 -31.50 -4.71
#